data_6367e4c5093021e53ca4ddab020db2b2
#
_entry.id   6367e4c5093021e53ca4ddab020db2b2
#
_cell.length_a   1.000
_cell.length_b   1.000
_cell.length_c   1.000
_cell.angle_alpha   90.00
_cell.angle_beta   90.00
_cell.angle_gamma   90.00
#
_symmetry.space_group_name_H-M   'P 1'
#
loop_
_entity.id
_entity.type
_entity.pdbx_description
1 polymer ?
#
loop_
_entity_poly.entity_id
_entity_poly.type
_entity_poly.pdbx_seq_one_letter_code
_entity_poly.pdbx_strand_id
1 'polypeptide(L)'
;PAPAGIRACVTTRAGGVSVAPFDSFNLGDHVGDDPVAVAHNRHRLTHIFDVQPAWLSQVHGVVVAPANPELIVEADASWTATPGIACTAMTADCLPALFCDRAGTRVAAAHAGWRGLAAGVLEAAALSLNVAPQELLVWLGPAIGPKAFEVGAEVQEVFVKDMPLSLIHI
;
A
#
# COMPACT_ATOMS: atom_id res chain seq x y z
N PRO A 1 14.45 10.06 -8.51
CA PRO A 1 14.93 9.15 -7.50
C PRO A 1 14.51 9.61 -6.09
N ALA A 2 14.26 8.68 -5.20
CA ALA A 2 13.98 9.01 -3.81
C ALA A 2 15.20 9.63 -3.12
N PRO A 3 15.01 10.45 -2.08
CA PRO A 3 16.11 11.00 -1.27
C PRO A 3 16.97 9.91 -0.62
N ALA A 4 18.24 10.19 -0.32
CA ALA A 4 19.24 9.22 0.19
C ALA A 4 18.85 8.61 1.51
N GLY A 5 17.98 8.96 2.29
CA GLY A 5 17.51 8.32 3.54
C GLY A 5 16.28 7.43 3.35
N ILE A 6 15.64 7.49 2.18
CA ILE A 6 14.38 6.79 1.93
C ILE A 6 14.66 5.46 1.22
N ARG A 7 14.14 4.37 1.80
CA ARG A 7 14.15 3.04 1.20
C ARG A 7 12.72 2.60 0.91
N ALA A 8 12.51 1.99 -0.23
CA ALA A 8 11.23 1.42 -0.62
C ALA A 8 11.45 0.09 -1.34
N CYS A 9 10.54 -0.83 -1.17
CA CYS A 9 10.57 -2.12 -1.85
C CYS A 9 9.15 -2.64 -2.08
N VAL A 10 9.05 -3.58 -3.01
CA VAL A 10 7.90 -4.46 -3.17
C VAL A 10 8.40 -5.88 -3.01
N THR A 11 7.76 -6.64 -2.16
CA THR A 11 8.06 -8.07 -2.00
C THR A 11 7.47 -8.86 -3.17
N THR A 12 8.07 -9.99 -3.47
CA THR A 12 7.47 -10.99 -4.34
C THR A 12 6.89 -12.12 -3.49
N ARG A 13 6.16 -13.02 -4.11
CA ARG A 13 5.63 -14.19 -3.41
C ARG A 13 6.68 -15.26 -3.06
N ALA A 14 7.94 -15.07 -3.44
CA ALA A 14 9.01 -16.05 -3.21
C ALA A 14 9.76 -15.81 -1.90
N GLY A 15 10.25 -16.88 -1.28
CA GLY A 15 11.19 -16.81 -0.16
C GLY A 15 10.56 -16.88 1.23
N GLY A 16 9.31 -17.29 1.34
CA GLY A 16 8.63 -17.53 2.61
C GLY A 16 8.42 -19.00 2.93
N VAL A 17 7.53 -19.27 3.88
CA VAL A 17 7.21 -20.60 4.40
C VAL A 17 5.75 -21.01 4.21
N SER A 18 4.89 -20.12 3.72
CA SER A 18 3.50 -20.46 3.41
C SER A 18 3.43 -21.53 2.32
N VAL A 19 2.44 -22.41 2.44
CA VAL A 19 2.19 -23.48 1.46
C VAL A 19 1.09 -23.08 0.48
N ALA A 20 0.93 -23.83 -0.59
CA ALA A 20 -0.12 -23.56 -1.58
C ALA A 20 -1.51 -23.49 -0.92
N PRO A 21 -2.37 -22.56 -1.34
CA PRO A 21 -2.23 -21.62 -2.47
C PRO A 21 -1.46 -20.32 -2.15
N PHE A 22 -0.95 -20.15 -0.92
CA PHE A 22 -0.29 -18.93 -0.43
C PHE A 22 1.23 -18.92 -0.64
N ASP A 23 1.76 -19.89 -1.35
CA ASP A 23 3.20 -20.11 -1.52
C ASP A 23 3.89 -18.92 -2.21
N SER A 24 4.94 -18.43 -1.58
CA SER A 24 5.45 -18.86 -0.28
C SER A 24 5.58 -17.69 0.73
N PHE A 25 5.64 -16.43 0.29
CA PHE A 25 5.89 -15.27 1.13
C PHE A 25 4.64 -14.43 1.35
N ASN A 26 3.53 -15.08 1.72
CA ASN A 26 2.31 -14.38 2.07
C ASN A 26 2.48 -13.59 3.37
N LEU A 27 2.06 -12.33 3.35
CA LEU A 27 2.11 -11.38 4.48
C LEU A 27 0.71 -10.99 4.97
N GLY A 28 -0.34 -11.39 4.22
CA GLY A 28 -1.74 -11.11 4.57
C GLY A 28 -2.26 -12.10 5.60
N ASP A 29 -2.79 -11.60 6.71
CA ASP A 29 -3.35 -12.39 7.81
C ASP A 29 -4.86 -12.64 7.70
N HIS A 30 -5.50 -12.05 6.70
CA HIS A 30 -6.96 -12.10 6.46
C HIS A 30 -7.37 -13.01 5.30
N VAL A 31 -6.42 -13.68 4.66
CA VAL A 31 -6.67 -14.47 3.44
C VAL A 31 -6.89 -15.97 3.70
N GLY A 32 -6.76 -16.41 4.97
CA GLY A 32 -7.00 -17.80 5.36
C GLY A 32 -5.75 -18.70 5.33
N ASP A 33 -4.56 -18.12 5.27
CA ASP A 33 -3.29 -18.84 5.44
C ASP A 33 -3.05 -19.21 6.92
N ASP A 34 -2.09 -20.13 7.17
CA ASP A 34 -1.64 -20.46 8.51
C ASP A 34 -1.06 -19.22 9.22
N PRO A 35 -1.64 -18.79 10.35
CA PRO A 35 -1.13 -17.63 11.08
C PRO A 35 0.34 -17.74 11.51
N VAL A 36 0.83 -18.95 11.75
CA VAL A 36 2.23 -19.21 12.10
C VAL A 36 3.15 -18.93 10.90
N ALA A 37 2.74 -19.37 9.72
CA ALA A 37 3.47 -19.10 8.49
C ALA A 37 3.50 -17.60 8.16
N VAL A 38 2.36 -16.90 8.29
CA VAL A 38 2.28 -15.45 8.10
C VAL A 38 3.16 -14.70 9.08
N ALA A 39 3.11 -15.06 10.37
CA ALA A 39 3.96 -14.46 11.41
C ALA A 39 5.45 -14.66 11.11
N HIS A 40 5.84 -15.86 10.66
CA HIS A 40 7.22 -16.16 10.26
C HIS A 40 7.65 -15.27 9.07
N ASN A 41 6.81 -15.15 8.05
CA ASN A 41 7.09 -14.31 6.88
C ASN A 41 7.22 -12.83 7.27
N ARG A 42 6.33 -12.31 8.10
CA ARG A 42 6.39 -10.93 8.62
C ARG A 42 7.68 -10.69 9.44
N HIS A 43 8.05 -11.62 10.31
CA HIS A 43 9.30 -11.55 11.07
C HIS A 43 10.54 -11.55 10.15
N ARG A 44 10.53 -12.41 9.11
CA ARG A 44 11.60 -12.44 8.11
C ARG A 44 11.76 -11.10 7.39
N LEU A 45 10.64 -10.44 7.01
CA LEU A 45 10.66 -9.12 6.37
C LEU A 45 11.29 -8.08 7.30
N THR A 46 10.88 -8.05 8.57
CA THR A 46 11.45 -7.17 9.60
C THR A 46 12.97 -7.33 9.68
N HIS A 47 13.45 -8.56 9.70
CA HIS A 47 14.90 -8.86 9.79
C HIS A 47 15.68 -8.47 8.53
N ILE A 48 15.13 -8.71 7.34
CA ILE A 48 15.82 -8.40 6.06
C ILE A 48 16.03 -6.89 5.91
N PHE A 49 15.05 -6.09 6.30
CA PHE A 49 15.08 -4.64 6.09
C PHE A 49 15.51 -3.86 7.32
N ASP A 50 15.62 -4.50 8.47
CA ASP A 50 15.94 -3.87 9.77
C ASP A 50 15.00 -2.68 10.04
N VAL A 51 13.69 -2.94 9.97
CA VAL A 51 12.62 -1.96 10.19
C VAL A 51 11.46 -2.59 10.96
N GLN A 52 10.61 -1.78 11.52
CA GLN A 52 9.36 -2.20 12.15
C GLN A 52 8.17 -1.88 11.22
N PRO A 53 7.59 -2.86 10.53
CA PRO A 53 6.45 -2.65 9.66
C PRO A 53 5.19 -2.33 10.47
N ALA A 54 4.49 -1.26 10.09
CA ALA A 54 3.17 -0.95 10.61
C ALA A 54 2.10 -1.59 9.72
N TRP A 55 1.45 -2.63 10.22
CA TRP A 55 0.41 -3.35 9.49
C TRP A 55 -0.95 -2.68 9.68
N LEU A 56 -1.82 -2.79 8.67
CA LEU A 56 -3.16 -2.23 8.66
C LEU A 56 -4.20 -3.32 8.42
N SER A 57 -5.38 -3.14 8.97
CA SER A 57 -6.61 -3.83 8.54
C SER A 57 -7.21 -3.05 7.38
N GLN A 58 -6.88 -3.43 6.15
CA GLN A 58 -7.28 -2.73 4.93
C GLN A 58 -8.72 -3.10 4.55
N VAL A 59 -9.54 -2.09 4.31
CA VAL A 59 -10.99 -2.21 4.04
C VAL A 59 -11.42 -1.57 2.72
N HIS A 60 -10.45 -1.17 1.87
CA HIS A 60 -10.68 -0.44 0.61
C HIS A 60 -11.31 0.94 0.84
N GLY A 61 -11.01 1.56 1.98
CA GLY A 61 -11.45 2.90 2.38
C GLY A 61 -10.43 3.99 2.05
N VAL A 62 -10.57 5.13 2.74
CA VAL A 62 -9.72 6.32 2.56
C VAL A 62 -9.03 6.77 3.86
N VAL A 63 -9.17 6.00 4.93
CA VAL A 63 -8.57 6.36 6.22
C VAL A 63 -7.06 6.25 6.13
N VAL A 64 -6.38 7.28 6.64
CA VAL A 64 -4.92 7.34 6.77
C VAL A 64 -4.56 7.42 8.24
N ALA A 65 -3.80 6.46 8.73
CA ALA A 65 -3.38 6.40 10.14
C ALA A 65 -1.89 6.75 10.31
N PRO A 66 -1.48 7.30 11.46
CA PRO A 66 -0.08 7.27 11.84
C PRO A 66 0.42 5.83 11.92
N ALA A 67 1.58 5.53 11.32
CA ALA A 67 2.14 4.18 11.33
C ALA A 67 2.54 3.77 12.75
N ASN A 68 1.95 2.70 13.24
CA ASN A 68 2.24 2.15 14.55
C ASN A 68 2.52 0.64 14.43
N PRO A 69 3.75 0.17 14.67
CA PRO A 69 4.10 -1.25 14.58
C PRO A 69 3.42 -2.13 15.64
N GLU A 70 2.94 -1.54 16.74
CA GLU A 70 2.36 -2.27 17.86
C GLU A 70 0.83 -2.40 17.77
N LEU A 71 0.21 -1.66 16.84
CA LEU A 71 -1.25 -1.60 16.74
C LEU A 71 -1.71 -1.74 15.28
N ILE A 72 -2.51 -2.76 15.02
CA ILE A 72 -3.22 -2.89 13.74
C ILE A 72 -4.51 -2.08 13.82
N VAL A 73 -4.63 -1.07 12.97
CA VAL A 73 -5.82 -0.22 12.88
C VAL A 73 -6.51 -0.40 11.53
N GLU A 74 -7.81 -0.14 11.48
CA GLU A 74 -8.56 -0.13 10.23
C GLU A 74 -8.23 1.15 9.45
N ALA A 75 -7.47 0.98 8.37
CA ALA A 75 -7.06 2.04 7.46
C ALA A 75 -6.51 1.45 6.16
N ASP A 76 -6.49 2.24 5.08
CA ASP A 76 -5.92 1.83 3.80
C ASP A 76 -4.64 2.60 3.45
N ALA A 77 -4.21 3.50 4.31
CA ALA A 77 -2.92 4.17 4.21
C ALA A 77 -2.34 4.45 5.60
N SER A 78 -1.01 4.56 5.64
CA SER A 78 -0.31 5.01 6.84
C SER A 78 0.82 5.96 6.47
N TRP A 79 1.21 6.81 7.42
CA TRP A 79 2.33 7.72 7.27
C TRP A 79 3.19 7.76 8.53
N THR A 80 4.46 8.13 8.37
CA THR A 80 5.37 8.34 9.50
C THR A 80 6.46 9.36 9.17
N ALA A 81 7.00 9.99 10.23
CA ALA A 81 8.23 10.76 10.21
C ALA A 81 9.32 10.11 11.10
N THR A 82 9.06 8.92 11.61
CA THR A 82 9.97 8.22 12.53
C THR A 82 10.83 7.23 11.76
N PRO A 83 12.17 7.41 11.75
CA PRO A 83 13.08 6.44 11.16
C PRO A 83 12.94 5.05 11.80
N GLY A 84 13.13 3.99 11.00
CA GLY A 84 13.00 2.61 11.44
C GLY A 84 11.57 2.06 11.42
N ILE A 85 10.54 2.91 11.30
CA ILE A 85 9.16 2.48 11.08
C ILE A 85 8.87 2.46 9.57
N ALA A 86 8.30 1.37 9.08
CA ALA A 86 7.90 1.23 7.67
C ALA A 86 6.39 1.28 7.53
N CYS A 87 5.90 2.21 6.70
CA CYS A 87 4.52 2.18 6.21
C CYS A 87 4.36 1.00 5.25
N THR A 88 3.27 0.26 5.36
CA THR A 88 3.00 -0.91 4.52
C THR A 88 1.67 -0.77 3.76
N ALA A 89 1.62 -1.34 2.57
CA ALA A 89 0.39 -1.62 1.86
C ALA A 89 0.45 -3.07 1.35
N MET A 90 -0.50 -3.89 1.78
CA MET A 90 -0.63 -5.28 1.33
C MET A 90 -1.50 -5.31 0.08
N THR A 91 -0.99 -5.92 -0.98
CA THR A 91 -1.72 -6.00 -2.26
C THR A 91 -1.60 -7.39 -2.87
N ALA A 92 -2.67 -7.84 -3.52
CA ALA A 92 -2.64 -8.91 -4.50
C ALA A 92 -2.76 -8.31 -5.90
N ASP A 93 -3.83 -7.57 -6.15
CA ASP A 93 -4.19 -6.99 -7.44
C ASP A 93 -4.27 -5.46 -7.40
N CYS A 94 -4.60 -4.89 -6.23
CA CYS A 94 -4.79 -3.47 -6.03
C CYS A 94 -3.48 -2.69 -6.17
N LEU A 95 -3.58 -1.40 -6.51
CA LEU A 95 -2.45 -0.50 -6.67
C LEU A 95 -1.85 -0.08 -5.33
N PRO A 96 -0.57 -0.40 -5.03
CA PRO A 96 0.14 0.25 -3.94
C PRO A 96 0.75 1.57 -4.40
N ALA A 97 0.63 2.61 -3.59
CA ALA A 97 1.31 3.87 -3.82
C ALA A 97 2.22 4.21 -2.64
N LEU A 98 3.45 4.58 -2.94
CA LEU A 98 4.44 4.99 -1.94
C LEU A 98 4.75 6.47 -2.10
N PHE A 99 4.80 7.18 -0.99
CA PHE A 99 5.00 8.60 -0.94
C PHE A 99 6.20 8.95 -0.06
N CYS A 100 6.94 9.98 -0.43
CA CYS A 100 7.87 10.65 0.46
C CYS A 100 7.98 12.14 0.12
N ASP A 101 8.50 12.92 1.04
CA ASP A 101 8.90 14.29 0.75
C ASP A 101 10.32 14.34 0.15
N ARG A 102 10.65 15.40 -0.59
CA ARG A 102 12.00 15.60 -1.17
C ARG A 102 13.08 15.76 -0.12
N ALA A 103 12.72 16.21 1.08
CA ALA A 103 13.65 16.32 2.20
C ALA A 103 14.00 14.95 2.83
N GLY A 104 13.23 13.89 2.53
CA GLY A 104 13.43 12.55 3.08
C GLY A 104 13.10 12.45 4.55
N THR A 105 12.12 13.22 5.01
CA THR A 105 11.73 13.30 6.43
C THR A 105 10.40 12.62 6.74
N ARG A 106 9.59 12.37 5.72
CA ARG A 106 8.26 11.77 5.85
C ARG A 106 7.99 10.77 4.75
N VAL A 107 7.32 9.68 5.12
CA VAL A 107 6.89 8.65 4.18
C VAL A 107 5.45 8.26 4.42
N ALA A 108 4.78 7.78 3.38
CA ALA A 108 3.49 7.11 3.49
C ALA A 108 3.41 5.95 2.50
N ALA A 109 2.51 5.02 2.80
CA ALA A 109 2.10 3.97 1.88
C ALA A 109 0.57 3.88 1.85
N ALA A 110 -0.01 3.71 0.67
CA ALA A 110 -1.44 3.59 0.48
C ALA A 110 -1.78 2.35 -0.34
N HIS A 111 -2.81 1.64 0.10
CA HIS A 111 -3.50 0.60 -0.63
C HIS A 111 -4.65 1.22 -1.42
N ALA A 112 -4.47 1.35 -2.72
CA ALA A 112 -5.48 1.91 -3.60
C ALA A 112 -6.19 0.82 -4.41
N GLY A 113 -7.08 0.07 -3.75
CA GLY A 113 -8.12 -0.68 -4.43
C GLY A 113 -9.06 0.28 -5.14
N TRP A 114 -9.79 -0.16 -6.18
CA TRP A 114 -10.59 0.73 -7.00
C TRP A 114 -11.59 1.60 -6.21
N ARG A 115 -12.16 1.08 -5.12
CA ARG A 115 -13.06 1.85 -4.24
C ARG A 115 -12.35 2.98 -3.51
N GLY A 116 -11.23 2.65 -2.86
CA GLY A 116 -10.40 3.64 -2.17
C GLY A 116 -9.81 4.67 -3.13
N LEU A 117 -9.39 4.23 -4.32
CA LEU A 117 -8.89 5.11 -5.38
C LEU A 117 -9.95 6.11 -5.81
N ALA A 118 -11.14 5.64 -6.12
CA ALA A 118 -12.26 6.51 -6.52
C ALA A 118 -12.71 7.45 -5.41
N ALA A 119 -12.59 7.03 -4.15
CA ALA A 119 -12.96 7.83 -2.99
C ALA A 119 -11.85 8.78 -2.49
N GLY A 120 -10.64 8.75 -3.08
CA GLY A 120 -9.57 9.71 -2.81
C GLY A 120 -8.53 9.25 -1.78
N VAL A 121 -8.22 7.96 -1.67
CA VAL A 121 -7.20 7.46 -0.72
C VAL A 121 -5.80 8.00 -1.04
N LEU A 122 -5.48 8.23 -2.32
CA LEU A 122 -4.17 8.77 -2.71
C LEU A 122 -4.04 10.23 -2.29
N GLU A 123 -5.08 11.01 -2.48
CA GLU A 123 -5.14 12.41 -2.03
C GLU A 123 -5.04 12.50 -0.51
N ALA A 124 -5.77 11.65 0.20
CA ALA A 124 -5.72 11.58 1.66
C ALA A 124 -4.30 11.22 2.16
N ALA A 125 -3.65 10.25 1.53
CA ALA A 125 -2.27 9.86 1.85
C ALA A 125 -1.27 11.00 1.55
N ALA A 126 -1.41 11.69 0.42
CA ALA A 126 -0.57 12.83 0.07
C ALA A 126 -0.72 13.97 1.09
N LEU A 127 -1.95 14.32 1.47
CA LEU A 127 -2.26 15.35 2.46
C LEU A 127 -1.72 15.02 3.85
N SER A 128 -1.68 13.74 4.24
CA SER A 128 -1.19 13.32 5.55
C SER A 128 0.28 13.65 5.79
N LEU A 129 1.07 13.77 4.73
CA LEU A 129 2.47 14.17 4.83
C LEU A 129 2.65 15.66 5.18
N ASN A 130 1.61 16.48 5.00
CA ASN A 130 1.62 17.91 5.31
C ASN A 130 2.86 18.63 4.73
N VAL A 131 3.12 18.41 3.45
CA VAL A 131 4.18 19.05 2.67
C VAL A 131 3.58 19.73 1.44
N ALA A 132 4.29 20.70 0.88
CA ALA A 132 3.85 21.35 -0.35
C ALA A 132 3.81 20.33 -1.51
N PRO A 133 2.83 20.37 -2.41
CA PRO A 133 2.69 19.38 -3.48
C PRO A 133 3.94 19.20 -4.36
N GLN A 134 4.69 20.28 -4.62
CA GLN A 134 5.94 20.24 -5.39
C GLN A 134 7.09 19.54 -4.65
N GLU A 135 6.98 19.36 -3.34
CA GLU A 135 7.94 18.63 -2.52
C GLU A 135 7.58 17.16 -2.39
N LEU A 136 6.42 16.74 -2.89
CA LEU A 136 5.97 15.36 -2.83
C LEU A 136 6.57 14.53 -3.96
N LEU A 137 7.03 13.35 -3.62
CA LEU A 137 7.41 12.30 -4.55
C LEU A 137 6.48 11.12 -4.36
N VAL A 138 5.95 10.60 -5.46
CA VAL A 138 5.04 9.45 -5.46
C VAL A 138 5.58 8.38 -6.40
N TRP A 139 5.52 7.14 -5.98
CA TRP A 139 5.78 5.97 -6.80
C TRP A 139 4.57 5.05 -6.78
N LEU A 140 4.11 4.65 -7.96
CA LEU A 140 3.02 3.68 -8.13
C LEU A 140 3.62 2.31 -8.37
N GLY A 141 3.23 1.34 -7.56
CA GLY A 141 3.74 -0.03 -7.64
C GLY A 141 2.99 -0.89 -8.66
N PRO A 142 3.39 -2.16 -8.77
CA PRO A 142 2.72 -3.10 -9.66
C PRO A 142 1.28 -3.35 -9.21
N ALA A 143 0.37 -3.40 -10.17
CA ALA A 143 -1.04 -3.69 -9.97
C ALA A 143 -1.55 -4.58 -11.11
N ILE A 144 -2.76 -5.10 -10.98
CA ILE A 144 -3.42 -5.86 -12.03
C ILE A 144 -3.52 -5.04 -13.32
N GLY A 145 -3.18 -5.66 -14.44
CA GLY A 145 -3.23 -5.00 -15.74
C GLY A 145 -4.61 -5.08 -16.41
N PRO A 146 -4.87 -4.21 -17.40
CA PRO A 146 -6.20 -4.11 -18.03
C PRO A 146 -6.67 -5.37 -18.75
N LYS A 147 -5.74 -6.25 -19.13
CA LYS A 147 -6.09 -7.53 -19.79
C LYS A 147 -6.57 -8.61 -18.82
N ALA A 148 -6.33 -8.42 -17.52
CA ALA A 148 -6.69 -9.37 -16.46
C ALA A 148 -7.76 -8.82 -15.51
N PHE A 149 -8.10 -7.52 -15.62
CA PHE A 149 -9.06 -6.86 -14.77
C PHE A 149 -10.31 -6.47 -15.55
N GLU A 150 -11.26 -7.40 -15.64
CA GLU A 150 -12.58 -7.13 -16.16
C GLU A 150 -13.43 -6.46 -15.08
N VAL A 151 -14.07 -5.34 -15.44
CA VAL A 151 -14.90 -4.55 -14.51
C VAL A 151 -16.30 -4.38 -15.05
N GLY A 152 -17.29 -4.30 -14.18
CA GLY A 152 -18.66 -4.00 -14.50
C GLY A 152 -18.92 -2.50 -14.67
N ALA A 153 -20.15 -2.17 -15.12
CA ALA A 153 -20.59 -0.79 -15.34
C ALA A 153 -20.52 0.06 -14.05
N GLU A 154 -20.68 -0.57 -12.89
CA GLU A 154 -20.62 0.10 -11.58
C GLU A 154 -19.26 0.76 -11.30
N VAL A 155 -18.17 0.15 -11.76
CA VAL A 155 -16.84 0.75 -11.65
C VAL A 155 -16.69 1.93 -12.58
N GLN A 156 -17.16 1.76 -13.83
CA GLN A 156 -17.15 2.81 -14.83
C GLN A 156 -17.92 4.04 -14.34
N GLU A 157 -19.15 3.86 -13.85
CA GLU A 157 -20.02 4.94 -13.38
C GLU A 157 -19.37 5.77 -12.27
N VAL A 158 -18.70 5.11 -11.32
CA VAL A 158 -18.02 5.80 -10.22
C VAL A 158 -16.90 6.71 -10.73
N PHE A 159 -16.06 6.23 -11.65
CA PHE A 159 -14.93 7.04 -12.14
C PHE A 159 -15.36 8.14 -13.12
N VAL A 160 -16.33 7.88 -13.98
CA VAL A 160 -16.80 8.87 -14.96
C VAL A 160 -17.53 10.04 -14.31
N LYS A 161 -18.21 9.81 -13.19
CA LYS A 161 -18.94 10.85 -12.47
C LYS A 161 -18.05 12.03 -12.07
N ASP A 162 -16.85 11.73 -11.54
CA ASP A 162 -15.95 12.74 -11.00
C ASP A 162 -14.76 13.04 -11.94
N MET A 163 -14.46 12.14 -12.87
CA MET A 163 -13.40 12.26 -13.86
C MET A 163 -13.86 11.78 -15.24
N PRO A 164 -14.62 12.60 -15.99
CA PRO A 164 -15.20 12.17 -17.27
C PRO A 164 -14.21 11.67 -18.32
N LEU A 165 -12.95 12.10 -18.21
CA LEU A 165 -11.87 11.69 -19.11
C LEU A 165 -11.09 10.46 -18.66
N SER A 166 -11.40 9.89 -17.50
CA SER A 166 -10.65 8.75 -16.93
C SER A 166 -10.68 7.50 -17.81
N LEU A 167 -11.66 7.38 -18.72
CA LEU A 167 -11.87 6.22 -19.58
C LEU A 167 -11.53 6.46 -21.06
N ILE A 168 -10.93 7.59 -21.42
CA ILE A 168 -10.61 7.89 -22.83
C ILE A 168 -9.64 6.87 -23.43
N HIS A 169 -8.86 6.19 -22.64
CA HIS A 169 -7.84 5.23 -23.07
C HIS A 169 -8.20 3.77 -22.78
N ILE A 170 -9.41 3.48 -22.38
CA ILE A 170 -9.94 2.13 -22.19
C ILE A 170 -10.68 1.65 -23.48
#